data_95ad0d4828b1b6c228251a17e591d9e1
#
_entry.id   95ad0d4828b1b6c228251a17e591d9e1
#
_cell.length_a   1.000
_cell.length_b   1.000
_cell.length_c   1.000
_cell.angle_alpha   90.00
_cell.angle_beta   90.00
_cell.angle_gamma   90.00
#
_symmetry.space_group_name_H-M   'P 1'
#
loop_
_entity.id
_entity.type
_entity.pdbx_description
1 polymer ?
#
loop_
_entity_poly.entity_id
_entity_poly.type
_entity_poly.pdbx_seq_one_letter_code
_entity_poly.pdbx_strand_id
1 'polypeptide(L)'
;MVALLPLLALAQSEEAGFTADRPGATTGVDVLPKGRVQWETGFGYERTKVVEDVAVTTWTLNSSLLRWGISESAELRLQADYLYTDIEGTHANGFSNVAFGTKVKLFEGWKAVPAVSLLGNVFVPSSSDDDFLPEEWSGQMGLLFQNELTSWLSLGYEADLTWYGGTKPIFFWGACLGFQLNDRLSLMAEEYNYHYEGLHENWVELGAAFMLTPRLQLDLATDIYLNYPKRYFNLMVGIAWQITR
;
A
#
# COMPACT_ATOMS: atom_id res chain seq x y z
N MET A 1 35.11 22.31 -46.46
CA MET A 1 34.41 21.01 -46.34
C MET A 1 34.13 20.79 -44.86
N VAL A 2 32.94 21.16 -44.41
CA VAL A 2 32.51 21.03 -42.99
C VAL A 2 31.65 19.76 -42.93
N ALA A 3 32.18 18.77 -42.22
CA ALA A 3 31.44 17.51 -41.98
C ALA A 3 30.38 17.74 -40.91
N LEU A 4 29.10 17.71 -41.32
CA LEU A 4 27.97 17.60 -40.40
C LEU A 4 27.94 16.16 -39.85
N LEU A 5 28.26 16.00 -38.57
CA LEU A 5 27.92 14.78 -37.78
C LEU A 5 26.40 14.81 -37.51
N PRO A 6 25.66 13.73 -37.82
CA PRO A 6 24.29 13.63 -37.40
C PRO A 6 24.26 13.40 -35.87
N LEU A 7 23.67 14.35 -35.13
CA LEU A 7 23.21 14.09 -33.77
C LEU A 7 22.20 12.94 -33.84
N LEU A 8 22.64 11.78 -33.38
CA LEU A 8 21.73 10.72 -32.96
C LEU A 8 20.97 11.27 -31.75
N ALA A 9 19.78 11.80 -31.98
CA ALA A 9 18.79 11.97 -30.96
C ALA A 9 18.44 10.55 -30.49
N LEU A 10 19.08 10.09 -29.42
CA LEU A 10 18.56 9.01 -28.61
C LEU A 10 17.19 9.51 -28.12
N ALA A 11 16.12 8.95 -28.73
CA ALA A 11 14.80 9.03 -28.16
C ALA A 11 14.93 8.43 -26.75
N GLN A 12 14.99 9.29 -25.74
CA GLN A 12 14.66 8.91 -24.39
C GLN A 12 13.18 8.52 -24.47
N SER A 13 12.93 7.21 -24.54
CA SER A 13 11.65 6.72 -24.09
C SER A 13 11.52 7.25 -22.66
N GLU A 14 10.56 8.12 -22.42
CA GLU A 14 10.12 8.42 -21.06
C GLU A 14 9.81 7.07 -20.42
N GLU A 15 10.72 6.57 -19.60
CA GLU A 15 10.42 5.41 -18.76
C GLU A 15 9.28 5.89 -17.88
N ALA A 16 8.10 5.30 -18.07
CA ALA A 16 6.96 5.57 -17.20
C ALA A 16 7.44 5.49 -15.75
N GLY A 17 7.20 6.54 -14.98
CA GLY A 17 7.78 6.72 -13.65
C GLY A 17 7.52 5.50 -12.77
N PHE A 18 8.45 5.22 -11.86
CA PHE A 18 8.28 4.19 -10.86
C PHE A 18 7.13 4.59 -9.92
N THR A 19 6.21 3.67 -9.64
CA THR A 19 5.09 3.87 -8.71
C THR A 19 4.96 2.66 -7.79
N ALA A 20 4.91 2.89 -6.48
CA ALA A 20 4.69 1.85 -5.49
C ALA A 20 3.49 2.22 -4.61
N ASP A 21 2.79 1.20 -4.12
CA ASP A 21 1.72 1.37 -3.13
C ASP A 21 2.28 1.38 -1.68
N ARG A 22 3.61 1.25 -1.55
CA ARG A 22 4.34 1.33 -0.27
C ARG A 22 5.19 2.61 -0.20
N PRO A 23 5.46 3.14 1.03
CA PRO A 23 4.75 2.85 2.28
C PRO A 23 3.37 3.51 2.30
N GLY A 24 2.53 3.15 3.26
CA GLY A 24 1.23 3.79 3.51
C GLY A 24 0.07 2.80 3.59
N ALA A 25 -0.96 3.19 4.34
CA ALA A 25 -2.24 2.49 4.40
C ALA A 25 -3.13 2.84 3.19
N THR A 26 -3.05 4.09 2.70
CA THR A 26 -3.75 4.56 1.49
C THR A 26 -3.06 4.04 0.23
N THR A 27 -3.82 3.41 -0.63
CA THR A 27 -3.33 2.90 -1.91
C THR A 27 -3.16 4.02 -2.93
N GLY A 28 -2.03 4.04 -3.64
CA GLY A 28 -1.76 5.00 -4.71
C GLY A 28 -2.71 4.84 -5.91
N VAL A 29 -3.04 5.95 -6.56
CA VAL A 29 -3.96 5.97 -7.72
C VAL A 29 -3.36 5.35 -8.98
N ASP A 30 -2.03 5.26 -9.08
CA ASP A 30 -1.35 4.82 -10.29
C ASP A 30 -1.40 3.32 -10.50
N VAL A 31 -1.55 2.92 -11.76
CA VAL A 31 -1.45 1.55 -12.22
C VAL A 31 -0.11 1.33 -12.93
N LEU A 32 0.40 0.11 -12.91
CA LEU A 32 1.60 -0.22 -13.66
C LEU A 32 1.33 -0.18 -15.18
N PRO A 33 2.25 0.38 -15.98
CA PRO A 33 2.18 0.32 -17.42
C PRO A 33 2.06 -1.12 -17.94
N LYS A 34 1.43 -1.30 -19.09
CA LYS A 34 1.23 -2.60 -19.70
C LYS A 34 2.52 -3.42 -19.82
N GLY A 35 2.47 -4.68 -19.37
CA GLY A 35 3.59 -5.63 -19.38
C GLY A 35 4.59 -5.46 -18.24
N ARG A 36 4.44 -4.43 -17.41
CA ARG A 36 5.29 -4.27 -16.23
C ARG A 36 4.84 -5.21 -15.13
N VAL A 37 5.82 -5.76 -14.42
CA VAL A 37 5.63 -6.57 -13.21
C VAL A 37 6.44 -5.96 -12.09
N GLN A 38 5.82 -5.75 -10.95
CA GLN A 38 6.43 -5.20 -9.74
C GLN A 38 6.10 -6.08 -8.55
N TRP A 39 7.08 -6.32 -7.72
CA TRP A 39 6.92 -6.99 -6.44
C TRP A 39 7.23 -6.01 -5.32
N GLU A 40 6.28 -5.86 -4.43
CA GLU A 40 6.40 -5.08 -3.21
C GLU A 40 6.36 -6.05 -2.03
N THR A 41 7.30 -5.93 -1.12
CA THR A 41 7.34 -6.80 0.07
C THR A 41 7.87 -6.05 1.27
N GLY A 42 7.50 -6.49 2.46
CA GLY A 42 7.91 -5.84 3.69
C GLY A 42 7.91 -6.76 4.88
N PHE A 43 8.55 -6.27 5.91
CA PHE A 43 8.62 -6.85 7.24
C PHE A 43 8.08 -5.81 8.23
N GLY A 44 7.30 -6.25 9.22
CA GLY A 44 6.71 -5.39 10.24
C GLY A 44 6.89 -5.96 11.64
N TYR A 45 6.98 -5.06 12.60
CA TYR A 45 6.90 -5.35 14.01
C TYR A 45 5.83 -4.46 14.63
N GLU A 46 4.90 -5.06 15.33
CA GLU A 46 3.83 -4.37 16.03
C GLU A 46 3.75 -4.87 17.47
N ARG A 47 3.53 -3.95 18.39
CA ARG A 47 3.24 -4.28 19.77
C ARG A 47 2.11 -3.43 20.30
N THR A 48 1.01 -4.08 20.71
CA THR A 48 -0.18 -3.45 21.26
C THR A 48 -0.41 -3.92 22.69
N LYS A 49 -0.56 -2.99 23.65
CA LYS A 49 -1.02 -3.32 24.98
C LYS A 49 -2.55 -3.29 25.04
N VAL A 50 -3.14 -4.47 25.16
CA VAL A 50 -4.61 -4.64 25.19
C VAL A 50 -5.16 -4.22 26.56
N VAL A 51 -4.53 -4.68 27.64
CA VAL A 51 -4.78 -4.26 29.04
C VAL A 51 -3.43 -4.01 29.73
N GLU A 52 -3.46 -3.57 30.99
CA GLU A 52 -2.27 -3.04 31.67
C GLU A 52 -1.07 -4.01 31.66
N ASP A 53 -1.32 -5.33 31.76
CA ASP A 53 -0.28 -6.35 31.82
C ASP A 53 -0.26 -7.30 30.60
N VAL A 54 -1.18 -7.15 29.63
CA VAL A 54 -1.27 -8.02 28.45
C VAL A 54 -0.84 -7.27 27.20
N ALA A 55 0.21 -7.74 26.57
CA ALA A 55 0.67 -7.22 25.28
C ALA A 55 0.54 -8.29 24.19
N VAL A 56 0.04 -7.88 23.03
CA VAL A 56 0.08 -8.63 21.78
C VAL A 56 1.27 -8.11 20.99
N THR A 57 2.13 -9.01 20.55
CA THR A 57 3.23 -8.70 19.65
C THR A 57 3.03 -9.45 18.35
N THR A 58 2.96 -8.72 17.25
CA THR A 58 2.81 -9.30 15.92
C THR A 58 4.03 -8.96 15.06
N TRP A 59 4.58 -9.97 14.44
CA TRP A 59 5.60 -9.85 13.41
C TRP A 59 4.96 -10.15 12.07
N THR A 60 4.94 -9.20 11.17
CA THR A 60 4.68 -9.46 9.75
C THR A 60 5.98 -9.96 9.15
N LEU A 61 6.13 -11.26 9.05
CA LEU A 61 7.36 -11.88 8.52
C LEU A 61 7.50 -11.68 7.02
N ASN A 62 6.38 -11.52 6.33
CA ASN A 62 6.30 -11.17 4.93
C ASN A 62 4.96 -10.48 4.67
N SER A 63 4.99 -9.32 4.04
CA SER A 63 3.82 -8.70 3.41
C SER A 63 4.16 -8.55 1.93
N SER A 64 3.49 -9.27 1.06
CA SER A 64 3.80 -9.30 -0.37
C SER A 64 2.62 -8.85 -1.21
N LEU A 65 2.92 -7.99 -2.18
CA LEU A 65 2.01 -7.57 -3.23
C LEU A 65 2.72 -7.71 -4.59
N LEU A 66 2.22 -8.59 -5.44
CA LEU A 66 2.64 -8.68 -6.83
C LEU A 66 1.65 -7.92 -7.71
N ARG A 67 2.16 -6.97 -8.49
CA ARG A 67 1.39 -6.13 -9.41
C ARG A 67 1.80 -6.44 -10.84
N TRP A 68 0.83 -6.55 -11.74
CA TRP A 68 1.04 -6.79 -13.16
C TRP A 68 0.16 -5.88 -14.00
N GLY A 69 0.77 -4.93 -14.73
CA GLY A 69 0.10 -4.06 -15.67
C GLY A 69 -0.41 -4.86 -16.90
N ILE A 70 -1.72 -4.97 -17.04
CA ILE A 70 -2.36 -5.68 -18.17
C ILE A 70 -2.78 -4.77 -19.31
N SER A 71 -2.97 -3.47 -19.00
CA SER A 71 -3.21 -2.39 -19.96
C SER A 71 -2.63 -1.09 -19.43
N GLU A 72 -2.73 0.00 -20.16
CA GLU A 72 -2.30 1.34 -19.72
C GLU A 72 -3.17 1.90 -18.58
N SER A 73 -4.33 1.29 -18.33
CA SER A 73 -5.27 1.74 -17.31
C SER A 73 -5.67 0.67 -16.29
N ALA A 74 -5.07 -0.53 -16.34
CA ALA A 74 -5.45 -1.61 -15.43
C ALA A 74 -4.28 -2.53 -15.08
N GLU A 75 -4.24 -2.95 -13.80
CA GLU A 75 -3.31 -3.95 -13.30
C GLU A 75 -4.04 -5.06 -12.56
N LEU A 76 -3.46 -6.25 -12.58
CA LEU A 76 -3.81 -7.35 -11.69
C LEU A 76 -2.91 -7.32 -10.45
N ARG A 77 -3.46 -7.78 -9.34
CA ARG A 77 -2.83 -7.75 -8.02
C ARG A 77 -2.97 -9.12 -7.34
N LEU A 78 -1.90 -9.57 -6.72
CA LEU A 78 -1.89 -10.75 -5.86
C LEU A 78 -1.23 -10.36 -4.55
N GLN A 79 -1.94 -10.50 -3.45
CA GLN A 79 -1.48 -10.14 -2.12
C GLN A 79 -1.43 -11.37 -1.23
N ALA A 80 -0.43 -11.44 -0.35
CA ALA A 80 -0.35 -12.43 0.71
C ALA A 80 0.58 -11.91 1.82
N ASP A 81 0.11 -11.98 3.07
CA ASP A 81 0.90 -11.70 4.26
C ASP A 81 1.11 -12.99 5.05
N TYR A 82 2.22 -13.08 5.79
CA TYR A 82 2.48 -14.14 6.75
C TYR A 82 2.84 -13.54 8.10
N LEU A 83 2.04 -13.87 9.10
CA LEU A 83 2.12 -13.29 10.43
C LEU A 83 2.66 -14.31 11.45
N TYR A 84 3.32 -13.82 12.47
CA TYR A 84 3.62 -14.51 13.72
C TYR A 84 3.17 -13.62 14.88
N THR A 85 2.28 -14.11 15.71
CA THR A 85 1.73 -13.36 16.85
C THR A 85 2.05 -14.07 18.14
N ASP A 86 2.48 -13.30 19.13
CA ASP A 86 2.72 -13.74 20.51
C ASP A 86 1.80 -12.98 21.46
N ILE A 87 1.10 -13.74 22.32
CA ILE A 87 0.28 -13.24 23.40
C ILE A 87 0.74 -13.96 24.69
N GLU A 88 1.59 -13.31 25.45
CA GLU A 88 2.11 -13.83 26.74
C GLU A 88 2.68 -15.26 26.67
N GLY A 89 3.45 -15.56 25.59
CA GLY A 89 4.06 -16.85 25.37
C GLY A 89 3.16 -17.88 24.66
N THR A 90 1.94 -17.50 24.34
CA THR A 90 1.10 -18.28 23.41
C THR A 90 1.29 -17.75 22.00
N HIS A 91 1.70 -18.62 21.09
CA HIS A 91 2.07 -18.24 19.72
C HIS A 91 1.06 -18.74 18.71
N ALA A 92 0.80 -17.92 17.70
CA ALA A 92 0.08 -18.30 16.49
C ALA A 92 0.84 -17.78 15.27
N ASN A 93 0.83 -18.50 14.17
CA ASN A 93 1.40 -18.04 12.90
C ASN A 93 0.63 -18.62 11.73
N GLY A 94 0.51 -17.84 10.67
CA GLY A 94 -0.26 -18.26 9.50
C GLY A 94 -0.33 -17.18 8.45
N PHE A 95 -0.99 -17.52 7.34
CA PHE A 95 -1.28 -16.56 6.28
C PHE A 95 -2.37 -15.58 6.71
N SER A 96 -2.26 -14.37 6.20
CA SER A 96 -3.24 -13.29 6.31
C SER A 96 -3.36 -12.57 4.99
N ASN A 97 -4.49 -11.89 4.75
CA ASN A 97 -4.71 -11.03 3.58
C ASN A 97 -4.39 -11.68 2.23
N VAL A 98 -4.61 -12.99 2.07
CA VAL A 98 -4.44 -13.63 0.75
C VAL A 98 -5.58 -13.18 -0.16
N ALA A 99 -5.25 -12.41 -1.19
CA ALA A 99 -6.24 -11.79 -2.06
C ALA A 99 -5.80 -11.74 -3.53
N PHE A 100 -6.79 -11.83 -4.42
CA PHE A 100 -6.67 -11.47 -5.83
C PHE A 100 -7.39 -10.15 -6.05
N GLY A 101 -6.77 -9.24 -6.79
CA GLY A 101 -7.33 -7.93 -6.99
C GLY A 101 -7.04 -7.33 -8.35
N THR A 102 -7.64 -6.19 -8.56
CA THR A 102 -7.40 -5.34 -9.72
C THR A 102 -7.47 -3.88 -9.32
N LYS A 103 -6.65 -3.04 -9.94
CA LYS A 103 -6.77 -1.60 -9.88
C LYS A 103 -6.97 -1.08 -11.30
N VAL A 104 -7.95 -0.21 -11.47
CA VAL A 104 -8.32 0.35 -12.77
C VAL A 104 -8.33 1.87 -12.68
N LYS A 105 -7.47 2.53 -13.45
CA LYS A 105 -7.45 3.99 -13.56
C LYS A 105 -8.65 4.43 -14.41
N LEU A 106 -9.52 5.21 -13.79
CA LEU A 106 -10.75 5.72 -14.42
C LEU A 106 -10.52 7.10 -15.04
N PHE A 107 -9.66 7.90 -14.42
CA PHE A 107 -9.41 9.28 -14.83
C PHE A 107 -8.00 9.73 -14.45
N GLU A 108 -7.28 10.39 -15.36
CA GLU A 108 -5.87 10.86 -15.14
C GLU A 108 -5.75 12.11 -14.27
N GLY A 109 -6.84 12.78 -14.00
CA GLY A 109 -6.81 14.06 -13.32
C GLY A 109 -6.38 15.23 -14.22
N TRP A 110 -6.78 16.43 -13.84
CA TRP A 110 -6.37 17.65 -14.53
C TRP A 110 -6.54 18.88 -13.63
N LYS A 111 -5.46 19.59 -13.33
CA LYS A 111 -5.47 20.74 -12.42
C LYS A 111 -6.02 20.37 -11.03
N ALA A 112 -7.16 20.98 -10.65
CA ALA A 112 -7.83 20.72 -9.37
C ALA A 112 -8.71 19.46 -9.38
N VAL A 113 -8.95 18.85 -10.55
CA VAL A 113 -9.71 17.58 -10.64
C VAL A 113 -8.75 16.43 -10.37
N PRO A 114 -9.01 15.57 -9.36
CA PRO A 114 -8.11 14.49 -9.02
C PRO A 114 -7.99 13.43 -10.12
N ALA A 115 -6.88 12.74 -10.17
CA ALA A 115 -6.80 11.42 -10.78
C ALA A 115 -7.67 10.46 -9.95
N VAL A 116 -8.32 9.48 -10.61
CA VAL A 116 -9.24 8.55 -9.95
C VAL A 116 -8.97 7.13 -10.40
N SER A 117 -8.87 6.21 -9.45
CA SER A 117 -8.82 4.77 -9.71
C SER A 117 -9.84 4.01 -8.87
N LEU A 118 -10.26 2.87 -9.38
CA LEU A 118 -11.07 1.88 -8.68
C LEU A 118 -10.18 0.71 -8.27
N LEU A 119 -10.24 0.34 -6.99
CA LEU A 119 -9.61 -0.86 -6.43
C LEU A 119 -10.68 -1.91 -6.13
N GLY A 120 -10.39 -3.17 -6.43
CA GLY A 120 -11.22 -4.30 -6.02
C GLY A 120 -10.35 -5.48 -5.65
N ASN A 121 -10.62 -6.09 -4.49
CA ASN A 121 -9.95 -7.29 -4.01
C ASN A 121 -10.98 -8.35 -3.60
N VAL A 122 -10.61 -9.61 -3.78
CA VAL A 122 -11.35 -10.78 -3.29
C VAL A 122 -10.40 -11.57 -2.42
N PHE A 123 -10.73 -11.71 -1.15
CA PHE A 123 -9.94 -12.43 -0.16
C PHE A 123 -10.32 -13.90 -0.16
N VAL A 124 -9.30 -14.74 -0.13
CA VAL A 124 -9.43 -16.20 -0.10
C VAL A 124 -9.75 -16.64 1.31
N PRO A 125 -10.76 -17.52 1.52
CA PRO A 125 -11.06 -18.05 2.84
C PRO A 125 -9.96 -18.98 3.34
N SER A 126 -9.87 -19.09 4.67
CA SER A 126 -8.95 -20.03 5.33
C SER A 126 -9.27 -21.47 4.96
N SER A 127 -8.22 -22.26 4.83
CA SER A 127 -8.30 -23.72 4.74
C SER A 127 -7.70 -24.41 5.97
N SER A 128 -7.24 -23.64 6.96
CA SER A 128 -6.58 -24.11 8.18
C SER A 128 -7.01 -23.24 9.36
N ASP A 129 -7.19 -23.85 10.53
CA ASP A 129 -7.51 -23.15 11.79
C ASP A 129 -6.35 -22.27 12.29
N ASP A 130 -5.14 -22.45 11.73
CA ASP A 130 -3.94 -21.69 12.10
C ASP A 130 -3.79 -20.38 11.30
N ASP A 131 -4.54 -20.19 10.21
CA ASP A 131 -4.45 -18.99 9.39
C ASP A 131 -5.26 -17.82 9.97
N PHE A 132 -4.80 -16.58 9.72
CA PHE A 132 -5.51 -15.33 10.02
C PHE A 132 -6.37 -14.87 8.84
N LEU A 133 -6.88 -15.80 8.07
CA LEU A 133 -7.75 -15.57 6.91
C LEU A 133 -9.23 -15.58 7.34
N PRO A 134 -10.11 -14.92 6.58
CA PRO A 134 -11.54 -15.00 6.84
C PRO A 134 -12.07 -16.43 6.63
N GLU A 135 -13.12 -16.80 7.36
CA GLU A 135 -13.75 -18.12 7.21
C GLU A 135 -14.48 -18.29 5.86
N GLU A 136 -14.94 -17.19 5.28
CA GLU A 136 -15.67 -17.16 4.02
C GLU A 136 -15.02 -16.21 3.01
N TRP A 137 -15.36 -16.36 1.72
CA TRP A 137 -15.00 -15.41 0.70
C TRP A 137 -15.41 -14.00 1.08
N SER A 138 -14.45 -13.09 0.99
CA SER A 138 -14.60 -11.71 1.42
C SER A 138 -14.22 -10.77 0.29
N GLY A 139 -14.58 -9.51 0.37
CA GLY A 139 -14.32 -8.57 -0.69
C GLY A 139 -14.05 -7.16 -0.19
N GLN A 140 -13.29 -6.42 -0.99
CA GLN A 140 -13.02 -4.99 -0.81
C GLN A 140 -13.28 -4.26 -2.10
N MET A 141 -13.85 -3.06 -2.00
CA MET A 141 -13.99 -2.14 -3.11
C MET A 141 -13.68 -0.72 -2.63
N GLY A 142 -12.79 -0.03 -3.32
CA GLY A 142 -12.33 1.31 -2.95
C GLY A 142 -12.22 2.26 -4.13
N LEU A 143 -12.40 3.53 -3.86
CA LEU A 143 -12.11 4.64 -4.76
C LEU A 143 -10.87 5.37 -4.25
N LEU A 144 -9.90 5.50 -5.14
CA LEU A 144 -8.61 6.12 -4.92
C LEU A 144 -8.56 7.44 -5.68
N PHE A 145 -8.01 8.46 -5.03
CA PHE A 145 -7.93 9.80 -5.60
C PHE A 145 -6.53 10.38 -5.37
N GLN A 146 -6.05 11.22 -6.30
CA GLN A 146 -4.80 11.95 -6.12
C GLN A 146 -4.86 13.31 -6.78
N ASN A 147 -4.38 14.34 -6.08
CA ASN A 147 -4.12 15.66 -6.61
C ASN A 147 -2.63 15.98 -6.51
N GLU A 148 -2.03 16.42 -7.60
CA GLU A 148 -0.72 17.06 -7.61
C GLU A 148 -0.89 18.53 -7.23
N LEU A 149 -0.55 18.88 -5.98
CA LEU A 149 -0.70 20.25 -5.45
C LEU A 149 0.41 21.16 -5.96
N THR A 150 1.64 20.62 -6.01
CA THR A 150 2.82 21.27 -6.58
C THR A 150 3.73 20.20 -7.20
N SER A 151 4.90 20.58 -7.74
CA SER A 151 5.89 19.62 -8.25
C SER A 151 6.56 18.76 -7.17
N TRP A 152 6.37 19.07 -5.89
CA TRP A 152 6.97 18.37 -4.76
C TRP A 152 5.97 17.93 -3.68
N LEU A 153 4.68 18.26 -3.82
CA LEU A 153 3.63 17.97 -2.86
C LEU A 153 2.41 17.39 -3.57
N SER A 154 2.01 16.21 -3.16
CA SER A 154 0.78 15.54 -3.58
C SER A 154 -0.16 15.29 -2.40
N LEU A 155 -1.43 15.10 -2.70
CA LEU A 155 -2.47 14.66 -1.78
C LEU A 155 -3.17 13.46 -2.39
N GLY A 156 -2.93 12.27 -1.80
CA GLY A 156 -3.68 11.06 -2.05
C GLY A 156 -4.82 10.91 -1.03
N TYR A 157 -5.94 10.33 -1.42
CA TYR A 157 -7.01 9.97 -0.50
C TYR A 157 -7.82 8.80 -1.03
N GLU A 158 -8.34 8.00 -0.10
CA GLU A 158 -9.02 6.75 -0.37
C GLU A 158 -10.28 6.62 0.47
N ALA A 159 -11.28 5.97 -0.09
CA ALA A 159 -12.45 5.51 0.64
C ALA A 159 -12.83 4.12 0.14
N ASP A 160 -12.87 3.14 1.03
CA ASP A 160 -13.24 1.79 0.69
C ASP A 160 -14.21 1.12 1.67
N LEU A 161 -14.82 0.05 1.20
CA LEU A 161 -15.63 -0.88 1.97
C LEU A 161 -15.03 -2.26 1.85
N THR A 162 -14.76 -2.87 2.99
CA THR A 162 -14.38 -4.28 3.11
C THR A 162 -15.48 -5.03 3.84
N TRP A 163 -15.93 -6.14 3.27
CA TRP A 163 -16.89 -7.02 3.92
C TRP A 163 -16.35 -8.43 3.97
N TYR A 164 -16.36 -8.97 5.18
CA TYR A 164 -16.09 -10.36 5.46
C TYR A 164 -17.41 -11.12 5.54
N GLY A 165 -17.44 -12.35 5.04
CA GLY A 165 -18.67 -13.16 5.02
C GLY A 165 -19.39 -13.16 6.37
N GLY A 166 -20.69 -12.85 6.35
CA GLY A 166 -21.52 -12.82 7.56
C GLY A 166 -21.36 -11.63 8.50
N THR A 167 -20.44 -10.69 8.24
CA THR A 167 -20.21 -9.51 9.08
C THR A 167 -20.72 -8.22 8.44
N LYS A 168 -20.84 -7.15 9.24
CA LYS A 168 -21.08 -5.81 8.71
C LYS A 168 -19.80 -5.30 8.00
N PRO A 169 -19.95 -4.50 6.93
CA PRO A 169 -18.80 -3.94 6.25
C PRO A 169 -18.00 -3.02 7.15
N ILE A 170 -16.68 -3.05 6.95
CA ILE A 170 -15.73 -2.10 7.51
C ILE A 170 -15.58 -0.98 6.50
N PHE A 171 -15.80 0.24 6.90
CA PHE A 171 -15.50 1.43 6.11
C PHE A 171 -14.12 1.95 6.48
N PHE A 172 -13.26 2.11 5.48
CA PHE A 172 -11.97 2.75 5.57
C PHE A 172 -11.98 4.09 4.83
N TRP A 173 -11.31 5.07 5.39
CA TRP A 173 -10.89 6.25 4.63
C TRP A 173 -9.50 6.69 5.10
N GLY A 174 -8.71 7.23 4.17
CA GLY A 174 -7.39 7.75 4.45
C GLY A 174 -7.08 8.97 3.61
N ALA A 175 -6.15 9.81 4.09
CA ALA A 175 -5.61 10.95 3.37
C ALA A 175 -4.11 11.06 3.64
N CYS A 176 -3.32 11.04 2.57
CA CYS A 176 -1.86 11.01 2.58
C CYS A 176 -1.28 12.25 1.88
N LEU A 177 -0.42 12.98 2.57
CA LEU A 177 0.44 14.01 1.99
C LEU A 177 1.78 13.39 1.61
N GLY A 178 2.12 13.43 0.33
CA GLY A 178 3.40 12.99 -0.21
C GLY A 178 4.32 14.19 -0.49
N PHE A 179 5.56 14.11 -0.01
CA PHE A 179 6.58 15.16 -0.14
C PHE A 179 7.78 14.63 -0.92
N GLN A 180 7.93 15.02 -2.18
CA GLN A 180 9.11 14.69 -2.99
C GLN A 180 10.25 15.66 -2.66
N LEU A 181 11.24 15.23 -1.89
CA LEU A 181 12.36 16.08 -1.47
C LEU A 181 13.43 16.22 -2.54
N ASN A 182 13.65 15.17 -3.32
CA ASN A 182 14.54 15.11 -4.49
C ASN A 182 14.22 13.84 -5.32
N ASP A 183 14.95 13.59 -6.40
CA ASP A 183 14.71 12.47 -7.32
C ASP A 183 14.78 11.08 -6.67
N ARG A 184 15.25 10.97 -5.42
CA ARG A 184 15.42 9.69 -4.73
C ARG A 184 14.70 9.57 -3.40
N LEU A 185 14.40 10.67 -2.75
CA LEU A 185 13.86 10.68 -1.40
C LEU A 185 12.49 11.34 -1.37
N SER A 186 11.51 10.61 -0.92
CA SER A 186 10.18 11.10 -0.57
C SER A 186 9.84 10.81 0.88
N LEU A 187 9.00 11.66 1.46
CA LEU A 187 8.40 11.48 2.77
C LEU A 187 6.89 11.44 2.61
N MET A 188 6.21 10.83 3.57
CA MET A 188 4.75 10.86 3.65
C MET A 188 4.27 11.07 5.08
N ALA A 189 3.11 11.69 5.19
CA ALA A 189 2.33 11.78 6.41
C ALA A 189 0.87 11.50 6.07
N GLU A 190 0.30 10.53 6.73
CA GLU A 190 -1.02 10.01 6.45
C GLU A 190 -1.89 9.99 7.71
N GLU A 191 -3.16 10.30 7.57
CA GLU A 191 -4.22 10.01 8.55
C GLU A 191 -5.17 9.01 7.91
N TYR A 192 -5.47 7.92 8.64
CA TYR A 192 -6.44 6.93 8.18
C TYR A 192 -7.30 6.40 9.31
N ASN A 193 -8.48 5.89 8.96
CA ASN A 193 -9.54 5.57 9.90
C ASN A 193 -10.31 4.32 9.47
N TYR A 194 -10.65 3.48 10.46
CA TYR A 194 -11.57 2.37 10.28
C TYR A 194 -12.85 2.60 11.08
N HIS A 195 -13.97 2.30 10.46
CA HIS A 195 -15.30 2.37 11.06
C HIS A 195 -15.99 1.03 10.91
N TYR A 196 -16.25 0.35 12.02
CA TYR A 196 -16.94 -0.93 12.04
C TYR A 196 -17.73 -1.10 13.33
N GLU A 197 -18.99 -1.54 13.23
CA GLU A 197 -19.89 -1.86 14.35
C GLU A 197 -20.02 -0.77 15.43
N GLY A 198 -19.89 0.49 15.05
CA GLY A 198 -19.91 1.64 15.96
C GLY A 198 -18.58 1.96 16.63
N LEU A 199 -17.52 1.22 16.32
CA LEU A 199 -16.14 1.53 16.70
C LEU A 199 -15.50 2.44 15.67
N HIS A 200 -14.57 3.26 16.13
CA HIS A 200 -13.77 4.17 15.31
C HIS A 200 -12.31 4.03 15.71
N GLU A 201 -11.48 3.69 14.76
CA GLU A 201 -10.03 3.66 14.95
C GLU A 201 -9.40 4.77 14.12
N ASN A 202 -8.58 5.58 14.77
CA ASN A 202 -7.91 6.71 14.13
C ASN A 202 -6.40 6.51 14.24
N TRP A 203 -5.72 6.67 13.11
CA TRP A 203 -4.30 6.39 12.95
C TRP A 203 -3.60 7.54 12.25
N VAL A 204 -2.34 7.76 12.59
CA VAL A 204 -1.42 8.60 11.80
C VAL A 204 -0.22 7.75 11.44
N GLU A 205 0.16 7.75 10.18
CA GLU A 205 1.35 7.09 9.68
C GLU A 205 2.36 8.14 9.18
N LEU A 206 3.63 7.88 9.46
CA LEU A 206 4.76 8.62 8.92
C LEU A 206 5.67 7.65 8.19
N GLY A 207 6.07 8.00 6.98
CA GLY A 207 6.89 7.14 6.16
C GLY A 207 7.93 7.89 5.34
N ALA A 208 8.91 7.13 4.89
CA ALA A 208 9.95 7.57 3.96
C ALA A 208 10.21 6.50 2.92
N ALA A 209 10.44 6.90 1.68
CA ALA A 209 10.85 6.02 0.61
C ALA A 209 12.12 6.55 -0.07
N PHE A 210 13.03 5.64 -0.41
CA PHE A 210 14.31 5.94 -1.04
C PHE A 210 14.55 5.08 -2.27
N MET A 211 14.71 5.72 -3.42
CA MET A 211 15.04 5.07 -4.69
C MET A 211 16.52 4.70 -4.73
N LEU A 212 16.84 3.41 -4.53
CA LEU A 212 18.20 2.90 -4.73
C LEU A 212 18.60 2.93 -6.21
N THR A 213 17.68 2.56 -7.08
CA THR A 213 17.80 2.60 -8.54
C THR A 213 16.47 3.09 -9.11
N PRO A 214 16.37 3.41 -10.42
CA PRO A 214 15.08 3.79 -11.03
C PRO A 214 13.96 2.74 -10.92
N ARG A 215 14.25 1.54 -10.42
CA ARG A 215 13.31 0.40 -10.33
C ARG A 215 13.29 -0.28 -8.98
N LEU A 216 14.04 0.24 -8.01
CA LEU A 216 14.15 -0.37 -6.68
C LEU A 216 14.04 0.72 -5.63
N GLN A 217 12.98 0.66 -4.86
CA GLN A 217 12.70 1.49 -3.69
C GLN A 217 12.93 0.70 -2.40
N LEU A 218 13.48 1.35 -1.41
CA LEU A 218 13.40 0.95 0.00
C LEU A 218 12.43 1.89 0.71
N ASP A 219 11.69 1.39 1.68
CA ASP A 219 10.78 2.20 2.48
C ASP A 219 10.82 1.84 3.96
N LEU A 220 10.38 2.80 4.77
CA LEU A 220 10.25 2.71 6.21
C LEU A 220 8.99 3.46 6.62
N ALA A 221 8.19 2.88 7.52
CA ALA A 221 7.02 3.56 8.08
C ALA A 221 6.76 3.17 9.53
N THR A 222 6.01 4.03 10.23
CA THR A 222 5.56 3.81 11.59
C THR A 222 4.19 4.44 11.80
N ASP A 223 3.30 3.73 12.49
CA ASP A 223 1.96 4.20 12.82
C ASP A 223 1.86 4.66 14.27
N ILE A 224 0.95 5.58 14.49
CA ILE A 224 0.54 6.06 15.80
C ILE A 224 -0.97 5.84 15.93
N TYR A 225 -1.37 4.99 16.86
CA TYR A 225 -2.78 4.78 17.18
C TYR A 225 -3.30 5.90 18.06
N LEU A 226 -4.11 6.81 17.50
CA LEU A 226 -4.52 8.04 18.21
C LEU A 226 -5.48 7.79 19.36
N ASN A 227 -6.28 6.72 19.31
CA ASN A 227 -7.20 6.39 20.39
C ASN A 227 -6.45 6.00 21.69
N TYR A 228 -5.29 5.30 21.57
CA TYR A 228 -4.47 4.89 22.71
C TYR A 228 -2.97 4.94 22.37
N PRO A 229 -2.36 6.10 22.11
CA PRO A 229 -1.01 6.23 21.55
C PRO A 229 0.11 5.63 22.41
N LYS A 230 -0.09 5.54 23.72
CA LYS A 230 0.91 4.94 24.65
C LYS A 230 0.88 3.42 24.67
N ARG A 231 -0.10 2.79 24.04
CA ARG A 231 -0.31 1.35 24.05
C ARG A 231 0.09 0.67 22.76
N TYR A 232 0.51 1.44 21.79
CA TYR A 232 0.82 0.96 20.44
C TYR A 232 2.23 1.40 20.03
N PHE A 233 2.94 0.50 19.40
CA PHE A 233 4.18 0.77 18.68
C PHE A 233 4.26 -0.15 17.46
N ASN A 234 4.63 0.41 16.32
CA ASN A 234 4.84 -0.34 15.10
C ASN A 234 6.03 0.23 14.33
N LEU A 235 6.68 -0.63 13.56
CA LEU A 235 7.74 -0.27 12.62
C LEU A 235 7.66 -1.21 11.43
N MET A 236 7.60 -0.64 10.24
CA MET A 236 7.57 -1.36 8.98
C MET A 236 8.76 -0.98 8.10
N VAL A 237 9.37 -1.94 7.45
CA VAL A 237 10.40 -1.74 6.43
C VAL A 237 10.01 -2.52 5.19
N GLY A 238 10.33 -2.00 4.01
CA GLY A 238 9.94 -2.67 2.79
C GLY A 238 10.78 -2.34 1.58
N ILE A 239 10.46 -3.06 0.53
CA ILE A 239 11.09 -2.98 -0.78
C ILE A 239 9.99 -3.02 -1.84
N ALA A 240 10.07 -2.13 -2.82
CA ALA A 240 9.30 -2.24 -4.05
C ALA A 240 10.27 -2.37 -5.24
N TRP A 241 10.13 -3.44 -6.01
CA TRP A 241 11.03 -3.77 -7.12
C TRP A 241 10.25 -4.02 -8.40
N GLN A 242 10.47 -3.17 -9.40
CA GLN A 242 9.98 -3.39 -10.75
C GLN A 242 10.89 -4.39 -11.47
N ILE A 243 10.39 -5.63 -11.63
CA ILE A 243 11.13 -6.79 -12.16
C ILE A 243 11.33 -6.66 -13.68
N THR A 244 10.31 -6.25 -14.41
CA THR A 244 10.35 -6.13 -15.87
C THR A 244 10.77 -4.73 -16.33
N ARG A 245 11.34 -4.66 -17.54
CA ARG A 245 11.70 -3.40 -18.23
C ARG A 245 10.55 -2.84 -19.02
#